data_44d94179a85aa26d11eea0bc090ec172
#
_entry.id   44d94179a85aa26d11eea0bc090ec172
#
_cell.length_a   1.000
_cell.length_b   1.000
_cell.length_c   1.000
_cell.angle_alpha   90.00
_cell.angle_beta   90.00
_cell.angle_gamma   90.00
#
_symmetry.space_group_name_H-M   'P 1'
#
loop_
_entity.id
_entity.type
_entity.pdbx_description
1 polymer ?
#
loop_
_entity_poly.entity_id
_entity_poly.type
_entity_poly.pdbx_seq_one_letter_code
_entity_poly.pdbx_strand_id
1 'polypeptide(L)'
;LGLIIAIVAAGIGTLFSIINSQFTKNHHHYSIAFYQMLGATAITGLTMIGVSLWRDSLPQMAISFSDFSWLVLLVCFCTVYAYAQYIELLKRLSVFTIHLAYNLEPVYGMIFAAFFFKEHQLFGPLFYGGAAIIFISLIIHPFFEKSIKQAR
;
A
#
# COMPACT_ATOMS: atom_id res chain seq x y z
N LEU A 1 17.48 6.59 11.35
CA LEU A 1 17.49 6.43 9.89
C LEU A 1 16.14 5.91 9.38
N GLY A 2 15.58 4.82 9.95
CA GLY A 2 14.32 4.21 9.50
C GLY A 2 13.12 5.18 9.48
N LEU A 3 12.98 6.02 10.51
CA LEU A 3 11.89 7.01 10.58
C LEU A 3 11.94 8.04 9.44
N ILE A 4 13.13 8.52 9.09
CA ILE A 4 13.32 9.48 7.99
C ILE A 4 12.93 8.82 6.66
N ILE A 5 13.38 7.60 6.43
CA ILE A 5 13.03 6.82 5.22
C ILE A 5 11.52 6.61 5.14
N ALA A 6 10.86 6.29 6.26
CA ALA A 6 9.41 6.11 6.31
C ALA A 6 8.65 7.40 5.96
N ILE A 7 9.08 8.55 6.47
CA ILE A 7 8.47 9.86 6.17
C ILE A 7 8.63 10.19 4.68
N VAL A 8 9.82 9.99 4.12
CA VAL A 8 10.08 10.22 2.68
C VAL A 8 9.22 9.28 1.83
N ALA A 9 9.15 8.00 2.18
CA ALA A 9 8.33 7.02 1.47
C ALA A 9 6.83 7.40 1.50
N ALA A 10 6.31 7.85 2.64
CA ALA A 10 4.94 8.31 2.76
C ALA A 10 4.67 9.55 1.89
N GLY A 11 5.61 10.50 1.85
CA GLY A 11 5.53 11.68 0.98
C GLY A 11 5.48 11.31 -0.51
N ILE A 12 6.37 10.42 -0.94
CA ILE A 12 6.39 9.92 -2.34
C ILE A 12 5.08 9.19 -2.66
N GLY A 13 4.59 8.33 -1.76
CA GLY A 13 3.32 7.62 -1.94
C GLY A 13 2.12 8.57 -2.07
N THR A 14 2.10 9.65 -1.29
CA THR A 14 1.05 10.66 -1.39
C THR A 14 1.11 11.42 -2.72
N LEU A 15 2.30 11.84 -3.16
CA LEU A 15 2.50 12.47 -4.47
C LEU A 15 2.04 11.56 -5.61
N PHE A 16 2.42 10.28 -5.55
CA PHE A 16 1.99 9.28 -6.52
C PHE A 16 0.46 9.16 -6.60
N SER A 17 -0.22 9.16 -5.46
CA SER A 17 -1.69 9.10 -5.39
C SER A 17 -2.36 10.36 -5.97
N ILE A 18 -1.78 11.54 -5.72
CA ILE A 18 -2.28 12.81 -6.28
C ILE A 18 -2.16 12.79 -7.80
N ILE A 19 -1.01 12.38 -8.33
CA ILE A 19 -0.78 12.26 -9.77
C ILE A 19 -1.76 11.25 -10.39
N ASN A 20 -1.94 10.10 -9.77
CA ASN A 20 -2.92 9.10 -10.21
C ASN A 20 -4.34 9.65 -10.26
N SER A 21 -4.75 10.38 -9.23
CA SER A 21 -6.07 11.01 -9.20
C SER A 21 -6.30 11.97 -10.37
N GLN A 22 -5.26 12.63 -10.86
CA GLN A 22 -5.38 13.48 -12.07
C GLN A 22 -5.51 12.66 -13.35
N PHE A 23 -4.74 11.58 -13.48
CA PHE A 23 -4.80 10.68 -14.66
C PHE A 23 -6.15 9.97 -14.78
N THR A 24 -6.77 9.60 -13.66
CA THR A 24 -8.06 8.88 -13.66
C THR A 24 -9.21 9.66 -14.27
N LYS A 25 -9.10 10.99 -14.41
CA LYS A 25 -10.14 11.83 -15.01
C LYS A 25 -10.28 11.58 -16.51
N ASN A 26 -9.18 11.25 -17.19
CA ASN A 26 -9.12 11.20 -18.65
C ASN A 26 -8.83 9.78 -19.20
N HIS A 27 -8.48 8.83 -18.35
CA HIS A 27 -8.07 7.50 -18.78
C HIS A 27 -8.82 6.40 -18.02
N HIS A 28 -8.92 5.24 -18.67
CA HIS A 28 -9.52 4.07 -18.04
C HIS A 28 -8.60 3.50 -16.95
N HIS A 29 -9.16 3.12 -15.81
CA HIS A 29 -8.38 2.66 -14.66
C HIS A 29 -7.50 1.43 -14.95
N TYR A 30 -7.96 0.48 -15.77
CA TYR A 30 -7.14 -0.67 -16.17
C TYR A 30 -5.93 -0.27 -17.02
N SER A 31 -6.06 0.73 -17.89
CA SER A 31 -4.94 1.21 -18.70
C SER A 31 -3.87 1.86 -17.81
N ILE A 32 -4.29 2.67 -16.84
CA ILE A 32 -3.37 3.28 -15.88
C ILE A 32 -2.64 2.19 -15.09
N ALA A 33 -3.38 1.21 -14.54
CA ALA A 33 -2.80 0.09 -13.80
C ALA A 33 -1.79 -0.67 -14.64
N PHE A 34 -2.12 -0.98 -15.90
CA PHE A 34 -1.25 -1.71 -16.81
C PHE A 34 0.09 -1.00 -17.03
N TYR A 35 0.06 0.27 -17.42
CA TYR A 35 1.30 1.02 -17.66
C TYR A 35 2.14 1.21 -16.40
N GLN A 36 1.53 1.39 -15.26
CA GLN A 36 2.23 1.50 -13.99
C GLN A 36 2.89 0.19 -13.57
N MET A 37 2.19 -0.94 -13.72
CA MET A 37 2.77 -2.27 -13.44
C MET A 37 3.90 -2.60 -14.42
N LEU A 38 3.77 -2.23 -15.67
CA LEU A 38 4.81 -2.40 -16.68
C LEU A 38 6.06 -1.56 -16.33
N GLY A 39 5.88 -0.32 -15.94
CA GLY A 39 6.97 0.56 -15.49
C GLY A 39 7.65 0.02 -14.22
N ALA A 40 6.87 -0.41 -13.23
CA ALA A 40 7.39 -1.01 -12.01
C ALA A 40 8.21 -2.28 -12.31
N THR A 41 7.70 -3.14 -13.18
CA THR A 41 8.40 -4.37 -13.60
C THR A 41 9.72 -4.06 -14.30
N ALA A 42 9.73 -3.07 -15.20
CA ALA A 42 10.94 -2.66 -15.91
C ALA A 42 12.00 -2.13 -14.93
N ILE A 43 11.63 -1.24 -14.00
CA ILE A 43 12.56 -0.68 -13.01
C ILE A 43 13.07 -1.78 -12.07
N THR A 44 12.19 -2.63 -11.57
CA THR A 44 12.57 -3.74 -10.68
C THR A 44 13.51 -4.72 -11.39
N GLY A 45 13.23 -5.04 -12.66
CA GLY A 45 14.10 -5.90 -13.47
C GLY A 45 15.48 -5.29 -13.69
N LEU A 46 15.54 -3.99 -14.01
CA LEU A 46 16.83 -3.28 -14.18
C LEU A 46 17.61 -3.21 -12.86
N THR A 47 16.95 -2.92 -11.75
CA THR A 47 17.63 -2.91 -10.44
C THR A 47 18.15 -4.29 -10.05
N MET A 48 17.40 -5.35 -10.35
CA MET A 48 17.82 -6.72 -10.11
C MET A 48 19.05 -7.10 -10.93
N ILE A 49 19.07 -6.75 -12.21
CA ILE A 49 20.24 -6.93 -13.08
C ILE A 49 21.44 -6.16 -12.51
N GLY A 50 21.25 -4.89 -12.17
CA GLY A 50 22.33 -4.06 -11.60
C GLY A 50 22.92 -4.63 -10.32
N VAL A 51 22.07 -5.11 -9.40
CA VAL A 51 22.52 -5.74 -8.14
C VAL A 51 23.24 -7.07 -8.42
N SER A 52 22.75 -7.86 -9.38
CA SER A 52 23.39 -9.13 -9.75
C SER A 52 24.80 -8.92 -10.33
N LEU A 53 24.95 -7.91 -11.17
CA LEU A 53 26.26 -7.53 -11.73
C LEU A 53 27.22 -7.02 -10.65
N TRP A 54 26.71 -6.28 -9.67
CA TRP A 54 27.55 -5.75 -8.59
C TRP A 54 27.97 -6.83 -7.58
N ARG A 55 27.11 -7.84 -7.36
CA ARG A 55 27.40 -8.92 -6.41
C ARG A 55 28.09 -10.14 -7.00
N ASP A 56 28.29 -10.15 -8.33
CA ASP A 56 28.81 -11.32 -9.07
C ASP A 56 28.06 -12.62 -8.77
N SER A 57 26.79 -12.51 -8.44
CA SER A 57 25.94 -13.65 -8.06
C SER A 57 24.52 -13.46 -8.61
N LEU A 58 24.05 -14.44 -9.36
CA LEU A 58 22.65 -14.49 -9.74
C LEU A 58 21.80 -14.90 -8.53
N PRO A 59 20.66 -14.25 -8.30
CA PRO A 59 19.75 -14.69 -7.25
C PRO A 59 19.28 -16.12 -7.57
N GLN A 60 19.34 -17.00 -6.56
CA GLN A 60 18.84 -18.36 -6.71
C GLN A 60 17.30 -18.30 -6.79
N MET A 61 16.76 -18.45 -8.00
CA MET A 61 15.31 -18.47 -8.26
C MET A 61 14.79 -19.92 -8.33
N ALA A 62 15.09 -20.74 -7.35
CA ALA A 62 14.47 -22.06 -7.22
C ALA A 62 13.07 -21.89 -6.60
N ILE A 63 12.07 -21.62 -7.41
CA ILE A 63 10.67 -21.48 -6.97
C ILE A 63 9.99 -22.85 -7.10
N SER A 64 9.43 -23.38 -6.00
CA SER A 64 8.61 -24.57 -6.02
C SER A 64 7.30 -24.31 -6.79
N PHE A 65 6.70 -25.33 -7.38
CA PHE A 65 5.39 -25.22 -8.03
C PHE A 65 4.31 -24.70 -7.07
N SER A 66 4.37 -25.11 -5.81
CA SER A 66 3.48 -24.60 -4.76
C SER A 66 3.66 -23.10 -4.54
N ASP A 67 4.90 -22.63 -4.43
CA ASP A 67 5.21 -21.21 -4.22
C ASP A 67 4.78 -20.37 -5.43
N PHE A 68 4.99 -20.90 -6.64
CA PHE A 68 4.53 -20.26 -7.87
C PHE A 68 3.00 -20.09 -7.88
N SER A 69 2.25 -21.12 -7.48
CA SER A 69 0.79 -21.05 -7.41
C SER A 69 0.30 -19.99 -6.43
N TRP A 70 0.92 -19.91 -5.26
CA TRP A 70 0.62 -18.88 -4.27
C TRP A 70 0.98 -17.47 -4.77
N LEU A 71 2.11 -17.33 -5.47
CA LEU A 71 2.50 -16.06 -6.09
C LEU A 71 1.51 -15.62 -7.16
N VAL A 72 1.05 -16.52 -8.03
CA VAL A 72 0.03 -16.20 -9.04
C VAL A 72 -1.26 -15.72 -8.38
N LEU A 73 -1.72 -16.41 -7.34
CA LEU A 73 -2.92 -16.00 -6.58
C LEU A 73 -2.73 -14.62 -5.95
N LEU A 74 -1.60 -14.38 -5.30
CA LEU A 74 -1.24 -13.09 -4.71
C LEU A 74 -1.24 -11.97 -5.77
N VAL A 75 -0.60 -12.21 -6.91
CA VAL A 75 -0.52 -11.21 -8.00
C VAL A 75 -1.90 -10.92 -8.57
N CYS A 76 -2.69 -11.94 -8.90
CA CYS A 76 -3.99 -11.74 -9.54
C CYS A 76 -4.99 -11.03 -8.61
N PHE A 77 -5.13 -11.49 -7.38
CA PHE A 77 -6.15 -10.97 -6.46
C PHE A 77 -5.64 -9.77 -5.62
N CYS A 78 -4.49 -9.92 -4.98
CA CYS A 78 -4.01 -8.90 -4.05
C CYS A 78 -3.27 -7.75 -4.74
N THR A 79 -2.75 -7.96 -5.95
CA THR A 79 -2.06 -6.90 -6.68
C THR A 79 -2.90 -6.35 -7.82
N VAL A 80 -3.17 -7.13 -8.86
CA VAL A 80 -3.84 -6.62 -10.07
C VAL A 80 -5.25 -6.16 -9.77
N TYR A 81 -6.07 -7.01 -9.17
CA TYR A 81 -7.46 -6.66 -8.87
C TYR A 81 -7.56 -5.54 -7.84
N ALA A 82 -6.87 -5.66 -6.71
CA ALA A 82 -6.92 -4.65 -5.65
C ALA A 82 -6.40 -3.28 -6.14
N TYR A 83 -5.33 -3.27 -6.93
CA TYR A 83 -4.78 -2.04 -7.48
C TYR A 83 -5.69 -1.38 -8.52
N ALA A 84 -6.34 -2.16 -9.38
CA ALA A 84 -7.33 -1.63 -10.31
C ALA A 84 -8.53 -1.01 -9.57
N GLN A 85 -9.01 -1.64 -8.50
CA GLN A 85 -10.05 -1.07 -7.63
C GLN A 85 -9.60 0.22 -6.94
N TYR A 86 -8.36 0.27 -6.47
CA TYR A 86 -7.78 1.49 -5.90
C TYR A 86 -7.82 2.66 -6.87
N ILE A 87 -7.41 2.46 -8.13
CA ILE A 87 -7.45 3.50 -9.16
C ILE A 87 -8.90 3.91 -9.49
N GLU A 88 -9.85 2.97 -9.50
CA GLU A 88 -11.27 3.29 -9.68
C GLU A 88 -11.81 4.16 -8.51
N LEU A 89 -11.41 3.84 -7.27
CA LEU A 89 -11.79 4.63 -6.10
C LEU A 89 -11.26 6.07 -6.15
N LEU A 90 -10.07 6.29 -6.73
CA LEU A 90 -9.52 7.64 -6.92
C LEU A 90 -10.38 8.54 -7.81
N LYS A 91 -11.28 7.98 -8.63
CA LYS A 91 -12.26 8.74 -9.41
C LYS A 91 -13.40 9.27 -8.56
N ARG A 92 -13.75 8.55 -7.50
CA ARG A 92 -14.97 8.78 -6.71
C ARG A 92 -14.68 9.44 -5.37
N LEU A 93 -13.53 9.18 -4.80
CA LEU A 93 -13.13 9.61 -3.47
C LEU A 93 -11.92 10.54 -3.53
N SER A 94 -11.79 11.41 -2.53
CA SER A 94 -10.59 12.21 -2.39
C SER A 94 -9.38 11.34 -2.02
N VAL A 95 -8.20 11.72 -2.51
CA VAL A 95 -6.93 11.06 -2.17
C VAL A 95 -6.77 10.95 -0.65
N PHE A 96 -7.16 11.99 0.07
CA PHE A 96 -7.10 12.02 1.52
C PHE A 96 -7.98 10.94 2.18
N THR A 97 -9.23 10.78 1.71
CA THR A 97 -10.15 9.76 2.23
C THR A 97 -9.61 8.34 2.01
N ILE A 98 -8.99 8.09 0.86
CA ILE A 98 -8.39 6.79 0.54
C ILE A 98 -7.20 6.51 1.46
N HIS A 99 -6.29 7.48 1.62
CA HIS A 99 -5.15 7.31 2.53
C HIS A 99 -5.58 7.16 3.99
N LEU A 100 -6.66 7.81 4.40
CA LEU A 100 -7.23 7.62 5.72
C LEU A 100 -7.72 6.17 5.92
N ALA A 101 -8.38 5.59 4.91
CA ALA A 101 -8.80 4.20 4.95
C ALA A 101 -7.60 3.22 5.02
N TYR A 102 -6.51 3.52 4.32
CA TYR A 102 -5.27 2.73 4.41
C TYR A 102 -4.64 2.74 5.80
N ASN A 103 -4.82 3.79 6.59
CA ASN A 103 -4.36 3.80 7.97
C ASN A 103 -5.07 2.76 8.87
N LEU A 104 -6.16 2.14 8.40
CA LEU A 104 -6.77 0.98 9.05
C LEU A 104 -6.01 -0.34 8.80
N GLU A 105 -5.18 -0.40 7.77
CA GLU A 105 -4.43 -1.61 7.40
C GLU A 105 -3.59 -2.17 8.57
N PRO A 106 -2.80 -1.36 9.30
CA PRO A 106 -2.07 -1.86 10.47
C PRO A 106 -2.99 -2.43 11.55
N VAL A 107 -4.19 -1.87 11.71
CA VAL A 107 -5.15 -2.34 12.72
C VAL A 107 -5.69 -3.72 12.35
N TYR A 108 -6.11 -3.91 11.10
CA TYR A 108 -6.52 -5.23 10.61
C TYR A 108 -5.37 -6.23 10.63
N GLY A 109 -4.18 -5.81 10.19
CA GLY A 109 -2.97 -6.63 10.23
C GLY A 109 -2.66 -7.15 11.65
N MET A 110 -2.77 -6.28 12.65
CA MET A 110 -2.57 -6.67 14.05
C MET A 110 -3.62 -7.67 14.53
N ILE A 111 -4.89 -7.47 14.19
CA ILE A 111 -5.98 -8.38 14.57
C ILE A 111 -5.74 -9.75 13.95
N PHE A 112 -5.41 -9.81 12.66
CA PHE A 112 -5.10 -11.06 11.98
C PHE A 112 -3.85 -11.74 12.53
N ALA A 113 -2.77 -10.99 12.75
CA ALA A 113 -1.54 -11.51 13.34
C ALA A 113 -1.76 -12.08 14.74
N ALA A 114 -2.54 -11.40 15.58
CA ALA A 114 -2.89 -11.89 16.91
C ALA A 114 -3.73 -13.18 16.86
N PHE A 115 -4.68 -13.26 15.92
CA PHE A 115 -5.61 -14.40 15.83
C PHE A 115 -4.96 -15.63 15.21
N PHE A 116 -4.24 -15.47 14.08
CA PHE A 116 -3.71 -16.58 13.30
C PHE A 116 -2.32 -17.01 13.76
N PHE A 117 -1.46 -16.05 14.15
CA PHE A 117 -0.06 -16.34 14.49
C PHE A 117 0.23 -16.23 15.98
N LYS A 118 -0.75 -15.84 16.81
CA LYS A 118 -0.58 -15.62 18.26
C LYS A 118 0.54 -14.63 18.60
N GLU A 119 0.81 -13.69 17.69
CA GLU A 119 1.90 -12.73 17.82
C GLU A 119 1.63 -11.61 18.83
N HIS A 120 0.46 -11.58 19.46
CA HIS A 120 0.11 -10.60 20.51
C HIS A 120 1.12 -10.56 21.66
N GLN A 121 1.91 -11.64 21.85
CA GLN A 121 2.96 -11.72 22.88
C GLN A 121 4.26 -11.01 22.46
N LEU A 122 4.45 -10.71 21.17
CA LEU A 122 5.65 -10.09 20.64
C LEU A 122 5.59 -8.57 20.65
N PHE A 123 4.39 -8.00 20.74
CA PHE A 123 4.19 -6.56 20.68
C PHE A 123 4.22 -5.91 22.06
N GLY A 124 5.09 -4.92 22.21
CA GLY A 124 5.20 -4.15 23.46
C GLY A 124 4.05 -3.12 23.62
N PRO A 125 3.88 -2.55 24.83
CA PRO A 125 2.81 -1.57 25.13
C PRO A 125 2.83 -0.33 24.22
N LEU A 126 4.00 0.11 23.77
CA LEU A 126 4.17 1.24 22.85
C LEU A 126 3.53 0.99 21.49
N PHE A 127 3.53 -0.26 21.02
CA PHE A 127 2.89 -0.64 19.77
C PHE A 127 1.38 -0.49 19.85
N TYR A 128 0.76 -0.96 20.92
CA TYR A 128 -0.67 -0.80 21.14
C TYR A 128 -1.07 0.67 21.34
N GLY A 129 -0.20 1.47 21.96
CA GLY A 129 -0.38 2.93 22.08
C GLY A 129 -0.40 3.61 20.70
N GLY A 130 0.52 3.28 19.81
CA GLY A 130 0.54 3.78 18.43
C GLY A 130 -0.70 3.38 17.64
N ALA A 131 -1.13 2.13 17.75
CA ALA A 131 -2.35 1.63 17.13
C ALA A 131 -3.61 2.37 17.61
N ALA A 132 -3.70 2.62 18.91
CA ALA A 132 -4.81 3.37 19.49
C ALA A 132 -4.88 4.81 18.96
N ILE A 133 -3.74 5.49 18.81
CA ILE A 133 -3.67 6.84 18.23
C ILE A 133 -4.19 6.84 16.78
N ILE A 134 -3.77 5.88 15.97
CA ILE A 134 -4.24 5.73 14.58
C ILE A 134 -5.75 5.52 14.57
N PHE A 135 -6.26 4.63 15.40
CA PHE A 135 -7.69 4.30 15.47
C PHE A 135 -8.54 5.50 15.91
N ILE A 136 -8.09 6.23 16.92
CA ILE A 136 -8.75 7.46 17.40
C ILE A 136 -8.77 8.52 16.30
N SER A 137 -7.65 8.71 15.59
CA SER A 137 -7.56 9.67 14.47
C SER A 137 -8.57 9.36 13.36
N LEU A 138 -8.74 8.08 13.05
CA LEU A 138 -9.72 7.60 12.04
C LEU A 138 -11.17 7.89 12.43
N ILE A 139 -11.51 7.67 13.70
CA ILE A 139 -12.88 7.92 14.21
C ILE A 139 -13.17 9.43 14.24
N ILE A 140 -12.23 10.23 14.67
CA ILE A 140 -12.40 11.68 14.86
C ILE A 140 -12.51 12.42 13.51
N HIS A 141 -11.77 11.98 12.49
CA HIS A 141 -11.68 12.67 11.20
C HIS A 141 -13.03 12.94 10.52
N PRO A 142 -13.97 11.97 10.37
CA PRO A 142 -15.25 12.19 9.71
C PRO A 142 -16.12 13.25 10.41
N PHE A 143 -15.96 13.40 11.72
CA PHE A 143 -16.68 14.43 12.48
C PHE A 143 -16.19 15.84 12.16
N PHE A 144 -14.87 16.01 12.01
CA PHE A 144 -14.30 17.29 11.61
C PHE A 144 -14.64 17.64 10.16
N GLU A 145 -14.62 16.68 9.24
CA GLU A 145 -14.96 16.92 7.83
C GLU A 145 -16.41 17.38 7.66
N LYS A 146 -17.36 16.79 8.39
CA LYS A 146 -18.75 17.22 8.41
C LYS A 146 -18.91 18.65 8.92
N SER A 147 -18.20 19.01 9.98
CA SER A 147 -18.23 20.35 10.57
C SER A 147 -17.74 21.43 9.60
N ILE A 148 -16.67 21.14 8.84
CA ILE A 148 -16.10 22.08 7.86
C ILE A 148 -17.04 22.24 6.63
N LYS A 149 -17.71 21.16 6.18
CA LYS A 149 -18.66 21.22 5.06
C LYS A 149 -19.96 21.95 5.42
N GLN A 150 -20.36 21.98 6.68
CA GLN A 150 -21.53 22.74 7.14
C GLN A 150 -21.23 24.24 7.36
N ALA A 151 -19.96 24.62 7.49
CA ALA A 151 -19.52 25.98 7.70
C ALA A 151 -19.19 26.74 6.38
N ARG A 152 -19.33 26.09 5.22
CA ARG A 152 -19.17 26.65 3.86
C ARG A 152 -20.49 26.71 3.13
#